data_cad48b3819c5d81742f5e43d8ef365de
#
_entry.id   cad48b3819c5d81742f5e43d8ef365de
#
_cell.length_a   1.000
_cell.length_b   1.000
_cell.length_c   1.000
_cell.angle_alpha   90.00
_cell.angle_beta   90.00
_cell.angle_gamma   90.00
#
_symmetry.space_group_name_H-M   'P 1'
#
loop_
_entity.id
_entity.type
_entity.pdbx_description
1 polymer ?
#
loop_
_entity_poly.entity_id
_entity_poly.type
_entity_poly.pdbx_seq_one_letter_code
_entity_poly.pdbx_strand_id
1 'polypeptide(L)'
;MHHPDVYIGSIQPYEGGRPSAIAKRQVDGAIRLTPLGLEGDEQAEKSYHGGPDRALCHYPREHYAHWRAQFPAQAEQFCAPAFGENISTEGLTEHNVFMGDIFRWGEA
;
A
#
# COMPACT_ATOMS: atom_id res chain seq x y z
N MET A 1 12.45 6.99 -14.91
CA MET A 1 12.21 6.58 -13.51
C MET A 1 10.74 6.75 -13.19
N HIS A 2 10.13 5.71 -12.66
CA HIS A 2 8.72 5.75 -12.29
C HIS A 2 8.55 6.32 -10.88
N HIS A 3 7.69 7.31 -10.73
CA HIS A 3 7.37 7.84 -9.40
C HIS A 3 6.47 6.90 -8.64
N PRO A 4 6.67 6.75 -7.31
CA PRO A 4 5.75 5.98 -6.49
C PRO A 4 4.35 6.56 -6.51
N ASP A 5 3.36 5.71 -6.58
CA ASP A 5 1.96 6.08 -6.38
C ASP A 5 1.58 5.85 -4.93
N VAL A 6 0.77 6.74 -4.39
CA VAL A 6 0.38 6.75 -2.98
C VAL A 6 -1.12 6.55 -2.85
N TYR A 7 -1.51 5.70 -1.91
CA TYR A 7 -2.91 5.36 -1.66
C TYR A 7 -3.23 5.46 -0.17
N ILE A 8 -4.42 5.97 0.13
CA ILE A 8 -4.97 6.00 1.49
C ILE A 8 -6.38 5.44 1.48
N GLY A 9 -6.83 4.94 2.62
CA GLY A 9 -8.16 4.39 2.77
C GLY A 9 -8.81 4.77 4.07
N SER A 10 -10.14 4.84 4.06
CA SER A 10 -10.97 5.02 5.24
C SER A 10 -11.52 3.68 5.70
N ILE A 11 -11.79 3.55 7.00
CA ILE A 11 -12.46 2.37 7.54
C ILE A 11 -13.86 2.28 6.94
N GLN A 12 -14.13 1.13 6.29
CA GLN A 12 -15.41 0.88 5.63
C GLN A 12 -15.88 -0.54 5.93
N PRO A 13 -17.20 -0.81 5.84
CA PRO A 13 -17.71 -2.17 5.89
C PRO A 13 -17.09 -2.99 4.75
N TYR A 14 -16.61 -4.17 5.09
CA TYR A 14 -16.01 -5.09 4.13
C TYR A 14 -16.91 -6.31 4.00
N GLU A 15 -16.65 -7.12 2.97
CA GLU A 15 -17.36 -8.37 2.77
C GLU A 15 -17.35 -9.20 4.05
N GLY A 16 -18.52 -9.64 4.54
CA GLY A 16 -18.65 -10.28 5.83
C GLY A 16 -18.96 -9.34 6.99
N GLY A 17 -19.12 -8.03 6.74
CA GLY A 17 -19.52 -7.04 7.74
C GLY A 17 -18.43 -6.54 8.66
N ARG A 18 -17.18 -6.94 8.47
CA ARG A 18 -16.04 -6.46 9.27
C ARG A 18 -15.56 -5.11 8.75
N PRO A 19 -15.26 -4.14 9.63
CA PRO A 19 -14.62 -2.89 9.19
C PRO A 19 -13.25 -3.16 8.59
N SER A 20 -12.91 -2.46 7.50
CA SER A 20 -11.61 -2.58 6.86
C SER A 20 -11.23 -1.27 6.19
N ALA A 21 -9.92 -0.97 6.18
CA ALA A 21 -9.33 0.14 5.45
C ALA A 21 -8.40 -0.35 4.32
N ILE A 22 -8.58 -1.59 3.88
CA ILE A 22 -7.75 -2.17 2.81
C ILE A 22 -8.09 -1.59 1.43
N ALA A 23 -9.35 -1.21 1.20
CA ALA A 23 -9.76 -0.57 -0.05
C ALA A 23 -9.31 0.89 -0.01
N LYS A 24 -8.33 1.23 -0.84
CA LYS A 24 -7.68 2.53 -0.83
C LYS A 24 -7.87 3.27 -2.16
N ARG A 25 -7.74 4.59 -2.12
CA ARG A 25 -7.79 5.45 -3.29
C ARG A 25 -6.46 6.17 -3.47
N GLN A 26 -6.13 6.49 -4.71
CA GLN A 26 -4.89 7.23 -5.02
C GLN A 26 -4.97 8.67 -4.52
N VAL A 27 -3.83 9.14 -3.99
CA VAL A 27 -3.67 10.51 -3.53
C VAL A 27 -2.95 11.31 -4.62
N ASP A 28 -3.51 12.46 -4.98
CA ASP A 28 -2.87 13.41 -5.86
C ASP A 28 -2.21 14.51 -5.04
N GLY A 29 -0.94 14.81 -5.34
CA GLY A 29 -0.19 15.85 -4.67
C GLY A 29 0.50 15.38 -3.39
N ALA A 30 0.99 16.36 -2.63
CA ALA A 30 1.75 16.09 -1.41
C ALA A 30 0.84 15.60 -0.28
N ILE A 31 1.34 14.66 0.51
CA ILE A 31 0.64 14.14 1.69
C ILE A 31 1.64 14.03 2.83
N ARG A 32 1.19 14.32 4.05
CA ARG A 32 2.03 14.27 5.22
C ARG A 32 2.18 12.83 5.72
N LEU A 33 3.43 12.44 5.99
CA LEU A 33 3.75 11.18 6.66
C LEU A 33 3.97 11.43 8.14
N THR A 34 3.31 10.64 8.98
CA THR A 34 3.47 10.68 10.44
C THR A 34 4.05 9.35 10.92
N PRO A 35 4.50 9.26 12.19
CA PRO A 35 4.97 7.97 12.73
C PRO A 35 3.93 6.85 12.70
N LEU A 36 2.65 7.18 12.59
CA LEU A 36 1.55 6.20 12.53
C LEU A 36 1.04 5.95 11.11
N GLY A 37 1.62 6.61 10.12
CA GLY A 37 1.26 6.44 8.71
C GLY A 37 0.94 7.74 8.00
N LEU A 38 0.39 7.63 6.81
CA LEU A 38 -0.02 8.78 6.00
C LEU A 38 -1.24 9.46 6.60
N GLU A 39 -1.22 10.79 6.60
CA GLU A 39 -2.36 11.58 7.07
C GLU A 39 -3.61 11.23 6.25
N GLY A 40 -4.70 10.92 6.95
CA GLY A 40 -5.95 10.52 6.35
C GLY A 40 -6.08 9.02 6.05
N ASP A 41 -4.99 8.25 6.19
CA ASP A 41 -5.07 6.80 6.07
C ASP A 41 -5.59 6.20 7.38
N GLU A 42 -6.48 5.21 7.27
CA GLU A 42 -7.06 4.54 8.43
C GLU A 42 -6.73 3.05 8.42
N GLN A 43 -6.59 2.48 9.61
CA GLN A 43 -6.37 1.04 9.80
C GLN A 43 -7.41 0.49 10.77
N ALA A 44 -8.21 -0.47 10.32
CA ALA A 44 -9.26 -1.08 11.14
C ALA A 44 -8.70 -2.00 12.22
N GLU A 45 -7.61 -2.71 11.92
CA GLU A 45 -6.97 -3.69 12.80
C GLU A 45 -5.60 -3.17 13.26
N LYS A 46 -5.61 -2.18 14.14
CA LYS A 46 -4.37 -1.49 14.58
C LYS A 46 -3.38 -2.38 15.30
N SER A 47 -3.80 -3.49 15.90
CA SER A 47 -2.91 -4.44 16.55
C SER A 47 -2.11 -5.27 15.55
N TYR A 48 -2.58 -5.40 14.30
CA TYR A 48 -1.94 -6.17 13.24
C TYR A 48 -1.49 -5.30 12.06
N HIS A 49 -2.22 -4.21 11.75
CA HIS A 49 -2.05 -3.40 10.56
C HIS A 49 -1.84 -1.93 10.87
N GLY A 50 -1.38 -1.60 12.05
CA GLY A 50 -1.17 -0.23 12.45
C GLY A 50 -0.02 -0.08 13.42
N GLY A 51 0.12 1.14 13.96
CA GLY A 51 1.19 1.49 14.85
C GLY A 51 2.48 1.85 14.11
N PRO A 52 3.53 2.27 14.85
CA PRO A 52 4.77 2.78 14.23
C PRO A 52 5.51 1.76 13.37
N ASP A 53 5.42 0.46 13.70
CA ASP A 53 6.11 -0.59 12.98
C ASP A 53 5.38 -1.05 11.71
N ARG A 54 4.11 -0.68 11.57
CA ARG A 54 3.25 -1.04 10.44
C ARG A 54 2.46 0.15 9.94
N ALA A 55 3.08 1.31 9.95
CA ALA A 55 2.45 2.57 9.55
C ALA A 55 2.22 2.65 8.04
N LEU A 56 3.10 2.02 7.26
CA LEU A 56 3.05 2.02 5.80
C LEU A 56 3.14 0.60 5.26
N CYS A 57 2.32 0.33 4.25
CA CYS A 57 2.43 -0.89 3.46
C CYS A 57 2.95 -0.53 2.08
N HIS A 58 4.05 -1.14 1.69
CA HIS A 58 4.66 -1.01 0.36
C HIS A 58 4.49 -2.31 -0.41
N TYR A 59 4.11 -2.21 -1.68
CA TYR A 59 3.99 -3.38 -2.55
C TYR A 59 4.57 -3.07 -3.93
N PRO A 60 5.57 -3.85 -4.40
CA PRO A 60 6.12 -3.70 -5.75
C PRO A 60 5.05 -3.99 -6.80
N ARG A 61 4.80 -3.04 -7.71
CA ARG A 61 3.77 -3.23 -8.74
C ARG A 61 4.11 -4.33 -9.75
N GLU A 62 5.37 -4.71 -9.84
CA GLU A 62 5.83 -5.81 -10.70
C GLU A 62 5.11 -7.12 -10.39
N HIS A 63 4.73 -7.34 -9.12
CA HIS A 63 4.04 -8.56 -8.70
C HIS A 63 2.65 -8.68 -9.31
N TYR A 64 2.01 -7.58 -9.66
CA TYR A 64 0.68 -7.62 -10.28
C TYR A 64 0.70 -8.27 -11.65
N ALA A 65 1.77 -8.06 -12.43
CA ALA A 65 1.92 -8.73 -13.73
C ALA A 65 1.96 -10.25 -13.57
N HIS A 66 2.66 -10.73 -12.53
CA HIS A 66 2.73 -12.14 -12.19
C HIS A 66 1.34 -12.70 -11.82
N TRP A 67 0.60 -11.99 -10.96
CA TRP A 67 -0.73 -12.41 -10.54
C TRP A 67 -1.72 -12.42 -11.71
N ARG A 68 -1.66 -11.41 -12.58
CA ARG A 68 -2.51 -11.35 -13.78
C ARG A 68 -2.26 -12.54 -14.71
N ALA A 69 -1.01 -12.94 -14.87
CA ALA A 69 -0.65 -14.08 -15.70
C ALA A 69 -1.13 -15.40 -15.08
N GLN A 70 -1.04 -15.52 -13.76
CA GLN A 70 -1.43 -16.73 -13.04
C GLN A 70 -2.95 -16.88 -12.89
N PHE A 71 -3.68 -15.77 -12.78
CA PHE A 71 -5.13 -15.74 -12.61
C PHE A 71 -5.79 -14.86 -13.66
N PRO A 72 -5.79 -15.28 -14.95
CA PRO A 72 -6.26 -14.41 -16.04
C PRO A 72 -7.75 -14.05 -15.95
N ALA A 73 -8.57 -14.88 -15.29
CA ALA A 73 -9.99 -14.59 -15.12
C ALA A 73 -10.23 -13.42 -14.17
N GLN A 74 -9.29 -13.12 -13.26
CA GLN A 74 -9.37 -12.01 -12.33
C GLN A 74 -8.34 -10.93 -12.64
N ALA A 75 -7.77 -10.91 -13.84
CA ALA A 75 -6.66 -10.00 -14.18
C ALA A 75 -6.97 -8.54 -13.92
N GLU A 76 -8.20 -8.09 -14.15
CA GLU A 76 -8.61 -6.70 -13.94
C GLU A 76 -8.56 -6.26 -12.47
N GLN A 77 -8.61 -7.22 -11.55
CA GLN A 77 -8.55 -6.96 -10.10
C GLN A 77 -7.12 -6.79 -9.58
N PHE A 78 -6.12 -7.25 -10.34
CA PHE A 78 -4.73 -7.21 -9.92
C PHE A 78 -4.05 -5.93 -10.40
N CYS A 79 -4.37 -4.83 -9.71
CA CYS A 79 -3.71 -3.54 -9.88
C CYS A 79 -3.70 -2.82 -8.54
N ALA A 80 -2.76 -1.90 -8.37
CA ALA A 80 -2.67 -1.15 -7.12
C ALA A 80 -3.98 -0.38 -6.86
N PRO A 81 -4.49 -0.36 -5.64
CA PRO A 81 -3.95 -0.89 -4.39
C PRO A 81 -4.64 -2.18 -3.92
N ALA A 82 -4.72 -3.20 -4.76
CA ALA A 82 -5.52 -4.42 -4.52
C ALA A 82 -5.14 -5.15 -3.22
N PHE A 83 -3.88 -5.06 -2.77
CA PHE A 83 -3.43 -5.66 -1.52
C PHE A 83 -3.42 -4.68 -0.34
N GLY A 84 -4.04 -3.51 -0.50
CA GLY A 84 -4.12 -2.51 0.56
C GLY A 84 -2.84 -1.73 0.78
N GLU A 85 -1.96 -1.70 -0.22
CA GLU A 85 -0.70 -0.96 -0.11
C GLU A 85 -0.92 0.55 -0.13
N ASN A 86 -0.13 1.25 0.68
CA ASN A 86 -0.04 2.70 0.66
C ASN A 86 0.87 3.20 -0.46
N ILE A 87 1.95 2.46 -0.73
CA ILE A 87 2.99 2.84 -1.68
C ILE A 87 3.13 1.75 -2.73
N SER A 88 2.97 2.14 -3.99
CA SER A 88 3.15 1.29 -5.15
C SER A 88 4.37 1.78 -5.92
N THR A 89 5.34 0.91 -6.12
CA THR A 89 6.61 1.27 -6.75
C THR A 89 6.99 0.33 -7.88
N GLU A 90 7.94 0.75 -8.68
CA GLU A 90 8.66 -0.06 -9.66
C GLU A 90 10.14 -0.06 -9.31
N GLY A 91 10.81 -1.21 -9.42
CA GLY A 91 12.24 -1.34 -9.20
C GLY A 91 12.65 -1.59 -7.76
N LEU A 92 11.72 -1.60 -6.81
CA LEU A 92 11.99 -1.88 -5.39
C LEU A 92 11.29 -3.17 -4.99
N THR A 93 12.00 -4.27 -5.07
CA THR A 93 11.46 -5.61 -4.81
C THR A 93 12.23 -6.29 -3.67
N GLU A 94 11.78 -7.48 -3.29
CA GLU A 94 12.44 -8.30 -2.27
C GLU A 94 13.88 -8.67 -2.64
N HIS A 95 14.26 -8.47 -3.91
CA HIS A 95 15.62 -8.74 -4.38
C HIS A 95 16.61 -7.61 -4.08
N ASN A 96 16.12 -6.39 -3.86
CA ASN A 96 16.98 -5.23 -3.64
C ASN A 96 16.59 -4.35 -2.45
N VAL A 97 15.55 -4.74 -1.72
CA VAL A 97 15.13 -4.08 -0.47
C VAL A 97 15.31 -5.06 0.68
N PHE A 98 16.04 -4.63 1.71
CA PHE A 98 16.41 -5.48 2.83
C PHE A 98 15.93 -4.90 4.14
N MET A 99 15.72 -5.76 5.14
CA MET A 99 15.38 -5.33 6.48
C MET A 99 16.44 -4.37 7.02
N GLY A 100 15.99 -3.26 7.59
CA GLY A 100 16.88 -2.24 8.13
C GLY A 100 17.27 -1.16 7.13
N ASP A 101 16.90 -1.31 5.85
CA ASP A 101 17.12 -0.27 4.86
C ASP A 101 16.38 1.01 5.24
N ILE A 102 17.01 2.15 4.97
CA ILE A 102 16.42 3.46 5.21
C ILE A 102 16.13 4.10 3.87
N PHE A 103 14.89 4.58 3.73
CA PHE A 103 14.43 5.26 2.52
C PHE A 103 14.17 6.72 2.81
N ARG A 104 14.58 7.56 1.86
CA ARG A 104 14.22 8.98 1.86
C ARG A 104 13.27 9.24 0.71
N TRP A 105 12.17 9.93 1.01
CA TRP A 105 11.20 10.30 0.01
C TRP A 105 10.67 11.70 0.30
N GLY A 106 11.02 12.67 -0.56
CA GLY A 106 10.76 14.06 -0.27
C GLY A 106 11.47 14.50 1.00
N GLU A 107 10.73 14.98 1.96
CA GLU A 107 11.25 15.39 3.28
C GLU A 107 11.20 14.26 4.32
N ALA A 108 10.63 13.12 3.95
CA ALA A 108 10.48 11.98 4.85
C ALA A 108 11.71 11.05 4.82
#